data_f79f33704b9c9418bc7bb07977fcd558
#
_entry.id   f79f33704b9c9418bc7bb07977fcd558
#
_cell.length_a   1.000
_cell.length_b   1.000
_cell.length_c   1.000
_cell.angle_alpha   90.00
_cell.angle_beta   90.00
_cell.angle_gamma   90.00
#
_symmetry.space_group_name_H-M   'P 1'
#
loop_
_entity.id
_entity.type
_entity.pdbx_description
1 polymer ?
#
loop_
_entity_poly.entity_id
_entity_poly.type
_entity_poly.pdbx_seq_one_letter_code
_entity_poly.pdbx_strand_id
1 'polypeptide(L)'
;MAKGSFRIRRAKTELTGWVYRRELTYELQLSWAGPEPGTSTTSPLEDFILNWDASKNGRFQIAVGQFKVPLGRQELTSSNKQEFADRDLLSGEFSRGRDIGVQLWGLLGQGKVEYRAGIFNGNPASRLENDNDKYQYNLRLMFQPFGDVKYSESDFESKDRPLLAVTGEFESNDLHHATNADDLNTRIFGLDGVFKYKGVFLFAEYFWRHRTPEVAAAFDSNGFHAQAGFFLVRDRLEVAGRYAAYDPSSLLPGNDRKETGGVVNYYLSKHNLKLQADFRRLEDDSRNQKTKELRIQTQVVF
;
A
#
# COMPACT_ATOMS: atom_id res chain seq x y z
N MET A 1 22.85 -20.29 8.43
CA MET A 1 23.51 -19.24 9.22
C MET A 1 22.68 -17.98 9.15
N ALA A 2 22.44 -17.30 10.29
CA ALA A 2 21.82 -15.98 10.29
C ALA A 2 22.78 -14.97 9.66
N LYS A 3 22.29 -14.14 8.73
CA LYS A 3 23.07 -13.06 8.12
C LYS A 3 22.57 -11.74 8.72
N GLY A 4 23.45 -10.98 9.34
CA GLY A 4 23.19 -9.62 9.81
C GLY A 4 23.74 -8.60 8.82
N SER A 5 23.04 -7.48 8.61
CA SER A 5 23.53 -6.39 7.80
C SER A 5 22.98 -5.05 8.29
N PHE A 6 23.76 -3.98 8.14
CA PHE A 6 23.29 -2.61 8.25
C PHE A 6 22.94 -2.10 6.86
N ARG A 7 21.85 -1.37 6.74
CA ARG A 7 21.45 -0.74 5.48
C ARG A 7 20.65 0.53 5.69
N ILE A 8 20.73 1.44 4.75
CA ILE A 8 19.76 2.53 4.62
C ILE A 8 18.58 1.95 3.85
N ARG A 9 17.47 1.69 4.57
CA ARG A 9 16.29 1.06 3.98
C ARG A 9 15.56 2.00 3.04
N ARG A 10 15.43 3.28 3.45
CA ARG A 10 14.78 4.33 2.68
C ARG A 10 15.50 5.65 2.91
N ALA A 11 15.78 6.37 1.84
CA ALA A 11 16.22 7.75 1.85
C ALA A 11 15.42 8.45 0.76
N LYS A 12 14.50 9.35 1.15
CA LYS A 12 13.55 9.96 0.22
C LYS A 12 13.54 11.47 0.37
N THR A 13 13.35 12.15 -0.75
CA THR A 13 13.03 13.58 -0.79
C THR A 13 11.63 13.72 -1.37
N GLU A 14 10.77 14.47 -0.67
CA GLU A 14 9.43 14.80 -1.12
C GLU A 14 9.31 16.32 -1.20
N LEU A 15 8.88 16.82 -2.35
CA LEU A 15 8.61 18.22 -2.62
C LEU A 15 7.14 18.36 -3.00
N THR A 16 6.42 19.14 -2.21
CA THR A 16 5.00 19.41 -2.45
C THR A 16 4.75 20.91 -2.50
N GLY A 17 3.78 21.31 -3.30
CA GLY A 17 3.44 22.72 -3.41
C GLY A 17 2.27 22.96 -4.35
N TRP A 18 2.14 24.22 -4.79
CA TRP A 18 1.15 24.61 -5.79
C TRP A 18 1.80 25.41 -6.91
N VAL A 19 1.20 25.37 -8.12
CA VAL A 19 1.66 26.06 -9.32
C VAL A 19 0.53 26.91 -9.86
N TYR A 20 0.82 28.16 -10.22
CA TYR A 20 -0.13 29.10 -10.82
C TYR A 20 -1.31 29.48 -9.92
N ARG A 21 -2.01 28.52 -9.30
CA ARG A 21 -3.12 28.71 -8.35
C ARG A 21 -3.14 27.60 -7.31
N ARG A 22 -3.73 27.84 -6.13
CA ARG A 22 -3.70 26.94 -5.00
C ARG A 22 -4.44 25.62 -5.25
N GLU A 23 -5.38 25.62 -6.19
CA GLU A 23 -6.13 24.45 -6.61
C GLU A 23 -5.31 23.49 -7.50
N LEU A 24 -4.18 23.96 -8.06
CA LEU A 24 -3.28 23.12 -8.84
C LEU A 24 -2.03 22.82 -8.00
N THR A 25 -2.00 21.65 -7.40
CA THR A 25 -0.89 21.20 -6.55
C THR A 25 0.01 20.21 -7.28
N TYR A 26 1.25 20.10 -6.82
CA TYR A 26 2.19 19.10 -7.30
C TYR A 26 2.83 18.34 -6.14
N GLU A 27 3.24 17.12 -6.43
CA GLU A 27 4.08 16.29 -5.58
C GLU A 27 5.19 15.67 -6.42
N LEU A 28 6.43 15.75 -5.95
CA LEU A 28 7.59 15.05 -6.49
C LEU A 28 8.24 14.26 -5.38
N GLN A 29 8.30 12.95 -5.50
CA GLN A 29 9.00 12.08 -4.55
C GLN A 29 10.13 11.33 -5.24
N LEU A 30 11.34 11.46 -4.69
CA LEU A 30 12.54 10.78 -5.17
C LEU A 30 13.07 9.83 -4.09
N SER A 31 13.48 8.62 -4.48
CA SER A 31 14.15 7.64 -3.62
C SER A 31 15.64 7.58 -3.95
N TRP A 32 16.48 7.78 -2.95
CA TRP A 32 17.94 7.74 -3.05
C TRP A 32 18.54 6.44 -2.48
N ALA A 33 17.74 5.65 -1.76
CA ALA A 33 18.15 4.29 -1.40
C ALA A 33 18.22 3.45 -2.67
N GLY A 34 19.22 2.60 -2.78
CA GLY A 34 19.34 1.67 -3.91
C GLY A 34 18.09 0.78 -4.04
N PRO A 35 17.94 0.09 -5.19
CA PRO A 35 16.80 -0.78 -5.44
C PRO A 35 16.67 -1.84 -4.34
N GLU A 36 15.44 -2.19 -4.02
CA GLU A 36 15.21 -3.31 -3.09
C GLU A 36 15.75 -4.61 -3.70
N PRO A 37 16.25 -5.55 -2.89
CA PRO A 37 16.67 -6.84 -3.41
C PRO A 37 15.53 -7.50 -4.20
N GLY A 38 15.80 -7.83 -5.47
CA GLY A 38 14.82 -8.41 -6.38
C GLY A 38 14.02 -7.41 -7.22
N THR A 39 14.27 -6.10 -7.10
CA THR A 39 13.70 -5.10 -8.00
C THR A 39 14.74 -4.58 -8.98
N SER A 40 14.35 -4.42 -10.24
CA SER A 40 15.23 -3.91 -11.31
C SER A 40 15.07 -2.41 -11.58
N THR A 41 14.36 -1.68 -10.69
CA THR A 41 14.08 -0.26 -10.90
C THR A 41 15.34 0.58 -10.69
N THR A 42 15.80 1.22 -11.75
CA THR A 42 16.94 2.14 -11.73
C THR A 42 16.52 3.61 -11.58
N SER A 43 15.23 3.91 -11.76
CA SER A 43 14.72 5.27 -11.63
C SER A 43 14.55 5.68 -10.18
N PRO A 44 15.10 6.82 -9.76
CA PRO A 44 14.85 7.38 -8.44
C PRO A 44 13.43 7.97 -8.30
N LEU A 45 12.70 8.18 -9.41
CA LEU A 45 11.37 8.79 -9.40
C LEU A 45 10.34 7.80 -8.82
N GLU A 46 9.77 8.16 -7.69
CA GLU A 46 8.63 7.43 -7.11
C GLU A 46 7.31 8.08 -7.51
N ASP A 47 7.07 9.32 -7.12
CA ASP A 47 5.85 10.03 -7.43
C ASP A 47 6.17 11.33 -8.20
N PHE A 48 5.41 11.61 -9.24
CA PHE A 48 5.32 12.90 -9.92
C PHE A 48 3.86 13.15 -10.28
N ILE A 49 3.20 14.01 -9.51
CA ILE A 49 1.77 14.22 -9.56
C ILE A 49 1.48 15.70 -9.80
N LEU A 50 0.60 15.97 -10.75
CA LEU A 50 -0.14 17.22 -10.82
C LEU A 50 -1.58 16.93 -10.44
N ASN A 51 -2.11 17.62 -9.42
CA ASN A 51 -3.48 17.45 -8.94
C ASN A 51 -4.24 18.77 -9.03
N TRP A 52 -5.34 18.76 -9.75
CA TRP A 52 -6.23 19.89 -9.90
C TRP A 52 -7.54 19.69 -9.14
N ASP A 53 -7.79 20.50 -8.11
CA ASP A 53 -9.10 20.58 -7.47
C ASP A 53 -10.04 21.48 -8.27
N ALA A 54 -10.73 20.89 -9.24
CA ALA A 54 -11.69 21.60 -10.11
C ALA A 54 -12.90 22.14 -9.33
N SER A 55 -13.22 21.53 -8.21
CA SER A 55 -14.35 21.94 -7.34
C SER A 55 -13.98 23.01 -6.31
N LYS A 56 -12.69 23.26 -6.07
CA LYS A 56 -12.14 24.16 -5.05
C LYS A 56 -12.52 23.80 -3.60
N ASN A 57 -13.03 22.62 -3.38
CA ASN A 57 -13.44 22.13 -2.06
C ASN A 57 -13.19 20.63 -1.86
N GLY A 58 -12.34 20.05 -2.70
CA GLY A 58 -11.92 18.65 -2.63
C GLY A 58 -12.96 17.62 -3.08
N ARG A 59 -14.12 18.05 -3.60
CA ARG A 59 -15.17 17.11 -4.04
C ARG A 59 -14.89 16.46 -5.39
N PHE A 60 -14.18 17.17 -6.25
CA PHE A 60 -13.86 16.74 -7.60
C PHE A 60 -12.44 17.18 -7.95
N GLN A 61 -11.53 16.22 -7.98
CA GLN A 61 -10.13 16.45 -8.23
C GLN A 61 -9.64 15.52 -9.33
N ILE A 62 -8.70 16.01 -10.14
CA ILE A 62 -8.05 15.23 -11.20
C ILE A 62 -6.55 15.22 -10.92
N ALA A 63 -6.00 14.02 -10.74
CA ALA A 63 -4.57 13.79 -10.60
C ALA A 63 -4.02 13.14 -11.87
N VAL A 64 -2.86 13.62 -12.33
CA VAL A 64 -2.18 13.12 -13.53
C VAL A 64 -0.69 12.94 -13.21
N GLY A 65 -0.10 11.85 -13.68
CA GLY A 65 1.32 11.58 -13.52
C GLY A 65 1.60 10.17 -13.07
N GLN A 66 2.76 9.96 -12.43
CA GLN A 66 3.14 8.69 -11.81
C GLN A 66 2.83 8.74 -10.32
N PHE A 67 2.02 7.81 -9.85
CA PHE A 67 1.66 7.70 -8.42
C PHE A 67 1.13 6.31 -8.09
N LYS A 68 0.88 6.07 -6.80
CA LYS A 68 0.33 4.79 -6.35
C LYS A 68 -1.04 4.55 -6.94
N VAL A 69 -1.19 3.40 -7.59
CA VAL A 69 -2.50 2.89 -8.03
C VAL A 69 -3.39 2.69 -6.80
N PRO A 70 -4.67 3.12 -6.84
CA PRO A 70 -5.53 3.08 -5.66
C PRO A 70 -6.06 1.67 -5.34
N LEU A 71 -5.14 0.75 -5.00
CA LEU A 71 -5.41 -0.61 -4.58
C LEU A 71 -4.62 -0.96 -3.33
N GLY A 72 -5.31 -1.41 -2.27
CA GLY A 72 -4.73 -1.76 -0.99
C GLY A 72 -4.45 -0.55 -0.09
N ARG A 73 -5.09 -0.53 1.09
CA ARG A 73 -4.87 0.55 2.05
C ARG A 73 -3.45 0.58 2.57
N GLN A 74 -2.86 -0.60 2.85
CA GLN A 74 -1.48 -0.64 3.33
C GLN A 74 -0.50 -0.13 2.26
N GLU A 75 -0.74 -0.42 0.97
CA GLU A 75 0.09 0.15 -0.10
C GLU A 75 -0.06 1.66 -0.18
N LEU A 76 -1.28 2.19 -0.11
CA LEU A 76 -1.54 3.63 -0.14
C LEU A 76 -0.95 4.37 1.07
N THR A 77 -0.89 3.71 2.23
CA THR A 77 -0.23 4.25 3.42
C THR A 77 1.27 4.44 3.15
N SER A 78 1.75 5.66 3.41
CA SER A 78 3.18 5.95 3.27
C SER A 78 4.01 5.08 4.21
N SER A 79 5.16 4.59 3.71
CA SER A 79 6.03 3.69 4.48
C SER A 79 6.55 4.28 5.79
N ASN A 80 6.61 5.61 5.89
CA ASN A 80 6.98 6.29 7.14
C ASN A 80 5.84 6.33 8.18
N LYS A 81 4.58 6.02 7.77
CA LYS A 81 3.38 6.03 8.61
C LYS A 81 2.89 4.64 8.98
N GLN A 82 3.72 3.63 8.87
CA GLN A 82 3.41 2.24 9.20
C GLN A 82 3.90 1.87 10.60
N GLU A 83 3.23 0.91 11.26
CA GLU A 83 3.64 0.34 12.54
C GLU A 83 4.84 -0.59 12.39
N PHE A 84 4.92 -1.35 11.30
CA PHE A 84 6.03 -2.24 10.99
C PHE A 84 7.05 -1.57 10.07
N ALA A 85 8.30 -2.01 10.10
CA ALA A 85 9.36 -1.48 9.24
C ALA A 85 9.11 -1.70 7.74
N ASP A 86 8.40 -2.77 7.39
CA ASP A 86 7.95 -3.06 6.02
C ASP A 86 6.49 -3.47 5.99
N ARG A 87 5.88 -3.34 4.80
CA ARG A 87 4.56 -3.86 4.50
C ARG A 87 4.52 -5.37 4.69
N ASP A 88 3.33 -5.92 4.82
CA ASP A 88 3.12 -7.36 4.84
C ASP A 88 3.36 -8.00 3.46
N LEU A 89 3.32 -9.31 3.44
CA LEU A 89 3.51 -10.07 2.20
C LEU A 89 2.33 -9.92 1.22
N LEU A 90 1.13 -9.60 1.71
CA LEU A 90 -0.08 -9.46 0.91
C LEU A 90 -0.02 -8.20 0.04
N SER A 91 0.44 -7.08 0.63
CA SER A 91 0.62 -5.82 -0.09
C SER A 91 1.56 -5.97 -1.29
N GLY A 92 2.69 -6.70 -1.14
CA GLY A 92 3.61 -6.96 -2.24
C GLY A 92 3.06 -7.88 -3.33
N GLU A 93 2.08 -8.75 -3.01
CA GLU A 93 1.50 -9.70 -3.96
C GLU A 93 0.34 -9.12 -4.77
N PHE A 94 -0.54 -8.36 -4.11
CA PHE A 94 -1.78 -7.87 -4.74
C PHE A 94 -1.69 -6.44 -5.22
N SER A 95 -0.90 -5.58 -4.56
CA SER A 95 -0.73 -4.19 -4.98
C SER A 95 0.37 -4.04 -6.03
N ARG A 96 0.12 -3.19 -7.02
CA ARG A 96 1.09 -2.93 -8.09
C ARG A 96 2.11 -1.84 -7.76
N GLY A 97 1.86 -1.09 -6.68
CA GLY A 97 2.65 0.07 -6.36
C GLY A 97 2.27 1.27 -7.22
N ARG A 98 3.22 1.79 -8.00
CA ARG A 98 3.05 3.01 -8.80
C ARG A 98 2.90 2.74 -10.28
N ASP A 99 2.12 3.58 -10.95
CA ASP A 99 2.00 3.57 -12.40
C ASP A 99 1.69 4.98 -12.92
N ILE A 100 1.85 5.19 -14.22
CA ILE A 100 1.53 6.45 -14.90
C ILE A 100 0.07 6.40 -15.33
N GLY A 101 -0.69 7.44 -14.97
CA GLY A 101 -2.10 7.48 -15.31
C GLY A 101 -2.80 8.77 -14.94
N VAL A 102 -4.13 8.70 -15.01
CA VAL A 102 -5.06 9.76 -14.63
C VAL A 102 -6.05 9.20 -13.61
N GLN A 103 -6.30 9.93 -12.55
CA GLN A 103 -7.25 9.58 -11.52
C GLN A 103 -8.23 10.73 -11.27
N LEU A 104 -9.51 10.42 -11.28
CA LEU A 104 -10.55 11.23 -10.72
C LEU A 104 -10.77 10.81 -9.26
N TRP A 105 -10.80 11.78 -8.33
CA TRP A 105 -11.01 11.48 -6.93
C TRP A 105 -11.65 12.63 -6.17
N GLY A 106 -12.15 12.37 -4.99
CA GLY A 106 -12.68 13.42 -4.16
C GLY A 106 -13.37 12.93 -2.90
N LEU A 107 -13.83 13.89 -2.10
CA LEU A 107 -14.49 13.69 -0.82
C LEU A 107 -15.93 14.21 -0.88
N LEU A 108 -16.89 13.32 -0.63
CA LEU A 108 -18.33 13.63 -0.63
C LEU A 108 -18.90 13.54 0.78
N GLY A 109 -20.09 14.11 0.99
CA GLY A 109 -20.79 14.01 2.29
C GLY A 109 -19.98 14.59 3.44
N GLN A 110 -19.32 15.74 3.28
CA GLN A 110 -18.44 16.36 4.27
C GLN A 110 -17.24 15.46 4.67
N GLY A 111 -16.69 14.75 3.69
CA GLY A 111 -15.56 13.85 3.88
C GLY A 111 -15.91 12.43 4.33
N LYS A 112 -17.19 12.09 4.44
CA LYS A 112 -17.63 10.74 4.84
C LYS A 112 -17.42 9.68 3.77
N VAL A 113 -17.35 10.07 2.51
CA VAL A 113 -17.11 9.17 1.37
C VAL A 113 -15.92 9.69 0.58
N GLU A 114 -14.88 8.88 0.45
CA GLU A 114 -13.80 9.09 -0.53
C GLU A 114 -14.05 8.16 -1.71
N TYR A 115 -13.95 8.71 -2.93
CA TYR A 115 -13.96 7.93 -4.16
C TYR A 115 -12.71 8.19 -4.98
N ARG A 116 -12.22 7.15 -5.66
CA ARG A 116 -11.13 7.21 -6.61
C ARG A 116 -11.47 6.33 -7.80
N ALA A 117 -11.35 6.88 -9.01
CA ALA A 117 -11.50 6.15 -10.26
C ALA A 117 -10.32 6.49 -11.16
N GLY A 118 -9.55 5.51 -11.58
CA GLY A 118 -8.30 5.73 -12.31
C GLY A 118 -8.16 4.90 -13.57
N ILE A 119 -7.40 5.45 -14.52
CA ILE A 119 -6.93 4.77 -15.74
C ILE A 119 -5.41 4.91 -15.75
N PHE A 120 -4.72 3.79 -15.85
CA PHE A 120 -3.26 3.70 -15.80
C PHE A 120 -2.73 2.88 -16.97
N ASN A 121 -1.41 2.96 -17.23
CA ASN A 121 -0.78 2.15 -18.28
C ASN A 121 -0.86 0.64 -18.02
N GLY A 122 -0.99 0.20 -16.77
CA GLY A 122 -1.05 -1.21 -16.40
C GLY A 122 0.32 -1.87 -16.27
N ASN A 123 1.40 -1.10 -16.35
CA ASN A 123 2.77 -1.56 -16.29
C ASN A 123 3.37 -1.44 -14.89
N PRO A 124 4.43 -2.21 -14.56
CA PRO A 124 5.19 -1.98 -13.34
C PRO A 124 5.78 -0.57 -13.30
N ALA A 125 5.95 -0.02 -12.09
CA ALA A 125 6.61 1.26 -11.89
C ALA A 125 7.93 1.38 -12.67
N SER A 126 8.21 2.57 -13.21
CA SER A 126 9.40 2.90 -14.01
C SER A 126 9.35 2.49 -15.49
N ARG A 127 8.26 1.95 -15.99
CA ARG A 127 8.03 1.90 -17.42
C ARG A 127 7.32 3.17 -17.86
N LEU A 128 7.93 3.90 -18.79
CA LEU A 128 7.42 5.18 -19.29
C LEU A 128 6.34 5.03 -20.36
N GLU A 129 6.25 3.87 -20.97
CA GLU A 129 5.37 3.60 -22.10
C GLU A 129 4.47 2.41 -21.81
N ASN A 130 3.25 2.45 -22.30
CA ASN A 130 2.35 1.32 -22.33
C ASN A 130 2.90 0.27 -23.33
N ASP A 131 2.99 -0.99 -22.93
CA ASP A 131 3.63 -2.06 -23.72
C ASP A 131 2.63 -2.94 -24.49
N ASN A 132 1.31 -2.72 -24.33
CA ASN A 132 0.29 -3.58 -24.94
C ASN A 132 -0.97 -2.87 -25.45
N ASP A 133 -0.97 -1.52 -25.54
CA ASP A 133 -2.10 -0.70 -25.95
C ASP A 133 -3.40 -0.89 -25.12
N LYS A 134 -3.31 -1.57 -23.97
CA LYS A 134 -4.42 -1.78 -23.04
C LYS A 134 -4.16 -1.00 -21.75
N TYR A 135 -5.23 -0.63 -21.05
CA TYR A 135 -5.14 0.16 -19.85
C TYR A 135 -5.63 -0.62 -18.63
N GLN A 136 -5.07 -0.25 -17.50
CA GLN A 136 -5.56 -0.67 -16.19
C GLN A 136 -6.64 0.29 -15.73
N TYR A 137 -7.72 -0.26 -15.16
CA TYR A 137 -8.84 0.48 -14.58
C TYR A 137 -8.95 0.17 -13.10
N ASN A 138 -9.11 1.21 -12.30
CA ASN A 138 -9.26 1.08 -10.85
C ASN A 138 -10.47 1.87 -10.34
N LEU A 139 -11.16 1.30 -9.36
CA LEU A 139 -12.20 1.95 -8.59
C LEU A 139 -11.98 1.66 -7.11
N ARG A 140 -12.03 2.70 -6.27
CA ARG A 140 -11.97 2.60 -4.81
C ARG A 140 -13.03 3.49 -4.18
N LEU A 141 -13.81 2.93 -3.26
CA LEU A 141 -14.85 3.64 -2.50
C LEU A 141 -14.62 3.38 -1.02
N MET A 142 -14.38 4.43 -0.24
CA MET A 142 -14.20 4.38 1.20
C MET A 142 -15.30 5.13 1.91
N PHE A 143 -15.93 4.50 2.90
CA PHE A 143 -16.90 5.10 3.78
C PHE A 143 -16.31 5.28 5.19
N GLN A 144 -16.33 6.52 5.71
CA GLN A 144 -15.76 6.90 7.00
C GLN A 144 -16.75 7.78 7.81
N PRO A 145 -17.74 7.14 8.45
CA PRO A 145 -18.90 7.85 9.02
C PRO A 145 -18.58 8.81 10.17
N PHE A 146 -17.51 8.55 10.91
CA PHE A 146 -17.18 9.26 12.13
C PHE A 146 -16.09 10.33 11.97
N GLY A 147 -15.58 10.50 10.78
CA GLY A 147 -14.57 11.51 10.42
C GLY A 147 -13.42 10.92 9.62
N ASP A 148 -12.48 11.78 9.25
CA ASP A 148 -11.35 11.43 8.39
C ASP A 148 -10.43 10.39 9.05
N VAL A 149 -10.31 9.23 8.41
CA VAL A 149 -9.37 8.17 8.78
C VAL A 149 -8.18 8.24 7.86
N LYS A 150 -7.18 9.01 8.27
CA LYS A 150 -5.96 9.21 7.49
C LYS A 150 -5.28 7.90 7.09
N TYR A 151 -4.57 7.94 5.97
CA TYR A 151 -3.68 6.85 5.55
C TYR A 151 -2.42 6.84 6.44
N SER A 152 -2.60 6.38 7.66
CA SER A 152 -1.54 6.15 8.66
C SER A 152 -1.96 4.98 9.54
N GLU A 153 -1.01 4.20 9.99
CA GLU A 153 -1.18 3.21 11.04
C GLU A 153 -0.96 3.87 12.40
N SER A 154 -1.19 3.16 13.50
CA SER A 154 -1.23 3.68 14.87
C SER A 154 -2.37 4.69 15.12
N ASP A 155 -2.84 4.80 16.35
CA ASP A 155 -3.89 5.74 16.72
C ASP A 155 -3.35 6.96 17.49
N PHE A 156 -2.85 7.95 16.75
CA PHE A 156 -2.49 9.26 17.32
C PHE A 156 -3.63 10.27 17.32
N GLU A 157 -4.73 9.97 16.63
CA GLU A 157 -5.78 10.96 16.31
C GLU A 157 -7.03 10.82 17.18
N SER A 158 -7.43 9.59 17.47
CA SER A 158 -8.73 9.30 18.11
C SER A 158 -8.66 9.45 19.62
N LYS A 159 -9.18 10.56 20.14
CA LYS A 159 -9.23 10.84 21.59
C LYS A 159 -10.63 10.63 22.18
N ASP A 160 -11.62 11.27 21.60
CA ASP A 160 -12.96 11.40 22.19
C ASP A 160 -14.02 10.52 21.49
N ARG A 161 -13.80 10.19 20.23
CA ARG A 161 -14.70 9.35 19.42
C ARG A 161 -13.93 8.34 18.59
N PRO A 162 -14.52 7.18 18.32
CA PRO A 162 -13.89 6.21 17.42
C PRO A 162 -13.82 6.78 15.99
N LEU A 163 -12.83 6.31 15.24
CA LEU A 163 -12.72 6.48 13.81
C LEU A 163 -12.88 5.12 13.14
N LEU A 164 -13.63 5.06 12.07
CA LEU A 164 -13.89 3.84 11.31
C LEU A 164 -13.87 4.18 9.82
N ALA A 165 -13.17 3.37 9.03
CA ALA A 165 -13.29 3.36 7.58
C ALA A 165 -13.52 1.94 7.08
N VAL A 166 -14.37 1.79 6.07
CA VAL A 166 -14.58 0.55 5.31
C VAL A 166 -14.48 0.89 3.84
N THR A 167 -13.71 0.08 3.10
CA THR A 167 -13.41 0.35 1.70
C THR A 167 -13.69 -0.85 0.84
N GLY A 168 -14.27 -0.64 -0.34
CA GLY A 168 -14.35 -1.61 -1.43
C GLY A 168 -13.50 -1.15 -2.61
N GLU A 169 -12.82 -2.10 -3.27
CA GLU A 169 -11.87 -1.83 -4.34
C GLU A 169 -12.06 -2.80 -5.50
N PHE A 170 -11.80 -2.30 -6.70
CA PHE A 170 -11.79 -3.08 -7.92
C PHE A 170 -10.63 -2.64 -8.82
N GLU A 171 -9.96 -3.63 -9.42
CA GLU A 171 -8.96 -3.43 -10.47
C GLU A 171 -9.22 -4.37 -11.64
N SER A 172 -9.03 -3.89 -12.86
CA SER A 172 -8.95 -4.71 -14.08
C SER A 172 -7.71 -4.30 -14.86
N ASN A 173 -6.87 -5.26 -15.22
CA ASN A 173 -5.63 -5.02 -15.93
C ASN A 173 -5.30 -6.16 -16.89
N ASP A 174 -4.84 -5.83 -18.09
CA ASP A 174 -4.29 -6.76 -19.07
C ASP A 174 -2.77 -6.60 -19.10
N LEU A 175 -2.06 -7.65 -18.68
CA LEU A 175 -0.61 -7.70 -18.64
C LEU A 175 -0.04 -8.36 -19.89
N HIS A 176 0.93 -7.71 -20.52
CA HIS A 176 1.72 -8.32 -21.59
C HIS A 176 3.00 -8.93 -21.03
N HIS A 177 3.25 -10.19 -21.37
CA HIS A 177 4.51 -10.87 -21.06
C HIS A 177 5.38 -10.96 -22.31
N ALA A 178 6.34 -10.05 -22.45
CA ALA A 178 7.22 -9.97 -23.62
C ALA A 178 8.06 -11.25 -23.90
N THR A 179 8.17 -12.15 -22.93
CA THR A 179 8.99 -13.36 -23.02
C THR A 179 8.19 -14.66 -23.05
N ASN A 180 6.94 -14.64 -22.65
CA ASN A 180 6.02 -15.77 -22.68
C ASN A 180 4.78 -15.31 -23.45
N ALA A 181 4.41 -16.01 -24.51
CA ALA A 181 3.26 -15.70 -25.35
C ALA A 181 1.90 -15.85 -24.64
N ASP A 182 1.83 -15.54 -23.35
CA ASP A 182 0.66 -15.75 -22.51
C ASP A 182 0.30 -14.42 -21.82
N ASP A 183 -0.40 -13.57 -22.55
CA ASP A 183 -0.98 -12.34 -21.99
C ASP A 183 -1.97 -12.70 -20.88
N LEU A 184 -2.04 -11.88 -19.86
CA LEU A 184 -2.74 -12.21 -18.63
C LEU A 184 -3.76 -11.14 -18.27
N ASN A 185 -5.05 -11.43 -18.48
CA ASN A 185 -6.13 -10.62 -17.92
C ASN A 185 -6.23 -10.86 -16.41
N THR A 186 -6.18 -9.80 -15.64
CA THR A 186 -6.26 -9.82 -14.16
C THR A 186 -7.41 -8.96 -13.68
N ARG A 187 -8.22 -9.49 -12.78
CA ARG A 187 -9.26 -8.74 -12.04
C ARG A 187 -9.04 -8.95 -10.56
N ILE A 188 -9.06 -7.85 -9.80
CA ILE A 188 -8.87 -7.88 -8.34
C ILE A 188 -10.06 -7.20 -7.69
N PHE A 189 -10.60 -7.83 -6.64
CA PHE A 189 -11.54 -7.23 -5.71
C PHE A 189 -10.88 -7.17 -4.35
N GLY A 190 -10.91 -6.00 -3.73
CA GLY A 190 -10.37 -5.74 -2.40
C GLY A 190 -11.43 -5.22 -1.45
N LEU A 191 -11.25 -5.55 -0.18
CA LEU A 191 -12.05 -5.02 0.93
C LEU A 191 -11.10 -4.69 2.07
N ASP A 192 -11.15 -3.47 2.60
CA ASP A 192 -10.40 -3.10 3.79
C ASP A 192 -11.26 -2.46 4.88
N GLY A 193 -10.80 -2.60 6.12
CA GLY A 193 -11.41 -1.97 7.28
C GLY A 193 -10.37 -1.46 8.25
N VAL A 194 -10.55 -0.24 8.77
CA VAL A 194 -9.73 0.38 9.80
C VAL A 194 -10.59 0.88 10.94
N PHE A 195 -10.17 0.59 12.15
CA PHE A 195 -10.75 1.14 13.37
C PHE A 195 -9.65 1.75 14.25
N LYS A 196 -9.91 2.96 14.77
CA LYS A 196 -9.01 3.66 15.71
C LYS A 196 -9.81 4.19 16.88
N TYR A 197 -9.36 3.89 18.10
CA TYR A 197 -9.97 4.46 19.32
C TYR A 197 -9.08 4.34 20.53
N LYS A 198 -8.83 5.46 21.21
CA LYS A 198 -8.09 5.56 22.48
C LYS A 198 -6.75 4.80 22.50
N GLY A 199 -6.01 4.87 21.39
CA GLY A 199 -4.71 4.24 21.25
C GLY A 199 -4.74 2.83 20.72
N VAL A 200 -5.92 2.30 20.40
CA VAL A 200 -6.08 1.05 19.67
C VAL A 200 -6.15 1.34 18.18
N PHE A 201 -5.39 0.62 17.39
CA PHE A 201 -5.46 0.55 15.93
C PHE A 201 -5.78 -0.87 15.51
N LEU A 202 -6.84 -1.04 14.72
CA LEU A 202 -7.18 -2.32 14.09
C LEU A 202 -7.27 -2.11 12.59
N PHE A 203 -6.69 -3.01 11.84
CA PHE A 203 -6.71 -3.00 10.39
C PHE A 203 -6.86 -4.41 9.86
N ALA A 204 -7.70 -4.57 8.85
CA ALA A 204 -7.83 -5.81 8.09
C ALA A 204 -8.03 -5.51 6.61
N GLU A 205 -7.48 -6.38 5.76
CA GLU A 205 -7.54 -6.27 4.32
C GLU A 205 -7.70 -7.67 3.72
N TYR A 206 -8.55 -7.79 2.71
CA TYR A 206 -8.78 -9.03 1.96
C TYR A 206 -8.77 -8.74 0.48
N PHE A 207 -8.12 -9.62 -0.31
CA PHE A 207 -8.13 -9.58 -1.77
C PHE A 207 -8.54 -10.92 -2.34
N TRP A 208 -9.31 -10.85 -3.43
CA TRP A 208 -9.55 -11.94 -4.35
C TRP A 208 -9.15 -11.49 -5.75
N ARG A 209 -8.36 -12.31 -6.43
CA ARG A 209 -7.81 -12.03 -7.76
C ARG A 209 -8.09 -13.17 -8.69
N HIS A 210 -8.73 -12.90 -9.83
CA HIS A 210 -8.94 -13.80 -10.93
C HIS A 210 -7.95 -13.49 -12.05
N ARG A 211 -7.27 -14.51 -12.56
CA ARG A 211 -6.33 -14.42 -13.68
C ARG A 211 -6.78 -15.32 -14.80
N THR A 212 -6.84 -14.77 -16.01
CA THR A 212 -7.18 -15.50 -17.24
C THR A 212 -6.02 -15.35 -18.21
N PRO A 213 -5.08 -16.32 -18.24
CA PRO A 213 -4.04 -16.40 -19.26
C PRO A 213 -4.67 -16.67 -20.64
N GLU A 214 -4.00 -16.30 -21.74
CA GLU A 214 -4.50 -16.61 -23.10
C GLU A 214 -4.45 -18.11 -23.42
N VAL A 215 -3.43 -18.81 -22.95
CA VAL A 215 -3.14 -20.20 -23.30
C VAL A 215 -3.37 -21.16 -22.14
N ALA A 216 -2.97 -20.77 -20.92
CA ALA A 216 -3.08 -21.62 -19.73
C ALA A 216 -4.49 -21.56 -19.09
N ALA A 217 -4.74 -22.46 -18.15
CA ALA A 217 -6.01 -22.47 -17.41
C ALA A 217 -6.14 -21.23 -16.50
N ALA A 218 -7.34 -20.68 -16.44
CA ALA A 218 -7.66 -19.60 -15.50
C ALA A 218 -7.54 -20.06 -14.05
N PHE A 219 -7.16 -19.16 -13.16
CA PHE A 219 -6.99 -19.45 -11.74
C PHE A 219 -7.28 -18.27 -10.82
N ASP A 220 -7.60 -18.58 -9.61
CA ASP A 220 -7.84 -17.61 -8.55
C ASP A 220 -6.66 -17.55 -7.57
N SER A 221 -6.50 -16.40 -6.97
CA SER A 221 -5.61 -16.15 -5.83
C SER A 221 -6.41 -15.37 -4.79
N ASN A 222 -6.19 -15.63 -3.53
CA ASN A 222 -6.84 -14.85 -2.48
C ASN A 222 -5.91 -14.72 -1.27
N GLY A 223 -6.14 -13.67 -0.49
CA GLY A 223 -5.36 -13.46 0.70
C GLY A 223 -5.99 -12.47 1.66
N PHE A 224 -5.57 -12.53 2.91
CA PHE A 224 -5.99 -11.59 3.93
C PHE A 224 -4.85 -11.17 4.83
N HIS A 225 -4.97 -9.97 5.37
CA HIS A 225 -4.11 -9.37 6.38
C HIS A 225 -4.97 -8.89 7.55
N ALA A 226 -4.47 -9.09 8.77
CA ALA A 226 -5.04 -8.51 9.98
C ALA A 226 -3.92 -8.00 10.87
N GLN A 227 -4.10 -6.79 11.40
CA GLN A 227 -3.12 -6.10 12.25
C GLN A 227 -3.82 -5.39 13.41
N ALA A 228 -3.22 -5.47 14.58
CA ALA A 228 -3.70 -4.78 15.78
C ALA A 228 -2.52 -4.14 16.51
N GLY A 229 -2.66 -2.86 16.82
CA GLY A 229 -1.70 -2.06 17.59
C GLY A 229 -2.36 -1.44 18.82
N PHE A 230 -1.59 -1.26 19.86
CA PHE A 230 -2.04 -0.62 21.08
C PHE A 230 -0.92 0.17 21.77
N PHE A 231 -1.22 1.42 22.17
CA PHE A 231 -0.30 2.23 22.97
C PHE A 231 -0.29 1.81 24.44
N LEU A 232 0.81 1.21 24.90
CA LEU A 232 1.08 0.95 26.31
C LEU A 232 1.32 2.26 27.06
N VAL A 233 1.99 3.22 26.42
CA VAL A 233 2.14 4.59 26.87
C VAL A 233 1.69 5.49 25.73
N ARG A 234 0.60 6.22 25.92
CA ARG A 234 -0.04 7.03 24.89
C ARG A 234 0.95 7.91 24.15
N ASP A 235 0.92 7.82 22.81
CA ASP A 235 1.77 8.55 21.86
C ASP A 235 3.29 8.29 22.02
N ARG A 236 3.70 7.29 22.81
CA ARG A 236 5.10 7.00 23.12
C ARG A 236 5.53 5.56 22.88
N LEU A 237 4.86 4.62 23.51
CA LEU A 237 5.22 3.20 23.43
C LEU A 237 4.04 2.40 22.95
N GLU A 238 4.20 1.76 21.81
CA GLU A 238 3.20 0.92 21.16
C GLU A 238 3.73 -0.49 20.97
N VAL A 239 2.84 -1.46 21.05
CA VAL A 239 3.05 -2.82 20.63
C VAL A 239 2.00 -3.16 19.57
N ALA A 240 2.41 -3.88 18.53
CA ALA A 240 1.49 -4.34 17.51
C ALA A 240 1.83 -5.77 17.07
N GLY A 241 0.80 -6.47 16.60
CA GLY A 241 0.89 -7.78 16.00
C GLY A 241 0.18 -7.82 14.66
N ARG A 242 0.68 -8.65 13.72
CA ARG A 242 0.02 -8.89 12.44
C ARG A 242 0.08 -10.33 12.02
N TYR A 243 -0.91 -10.71 11.25
CA TYR A 243 -0.95 -11.97 10.53
C TYR A 243 -1.41 -11.71 9.10
N ALA A 244 -0.73 -12.31 8.13
CA ALA A 244 -1.13 -12.29 6.73
C ALA A 244 -0.96 -13.68 6.12
N ALA A 245 -1.88 -14.06 5.24
CA ALA A 245 -1.80 -15.30 4.50
C ALA A 245 -2.41 -15.14 3.11
N TYR A 246 -1.84 -15.81 2.11
CA TYR A 246 -2.44 -15.87 0.80
C TYR A 246 -2.17 -17.20 0.09
N ASP A 247 -3.14 -17.59 -0.74
CA ASP A 247 -3.04 -18.65 -1.73
C ASP A 247 -2.66 -18.01 -3.08
N PRO A 248 -1.48 -18.28 -3.63
CA PRO A 248 -1.04 -17.75 -4.92
C PRO A 248 -1.82 -18.29 -6.11
N SER A 249 -2.36 -19.51 -6.03
CA SER A 249 -3.04 -20.17 -7.16
C SER A 249 -3.89 -21.35 -6.74
N SER A 250 -5.17 -21.27 -7.06
CA SER A 250 -6.14 -22.36 -6.86
C SER A 250 -5.83 -23.64 -7.62
N LEU A 251 -4.91 -23.60 -8.60
CA LEU A 251 -4.48 -24.77 -9.38
C LEU A 251 -3.45 -25.65 -8.64
N LEU A 252 -2.77 -25.10 -7.64
CA LEU A 252 -1.65 -25.75 -6.97
C LEU A 252 -1.95 -25.89 -5.47
N PRO A 253 -2.30 -27.10 -4.99
CA PRO A 253 -2.51 -27.29 -3.56
C PRO A 253 -1.20 -27.18 -2.78
N GLY A 254 -1.27 -26.61 -1.54
CA GLY A 254 -0.13 -26.53 -0.64
C GLY A 254 0.90 -25.47 -1.05
N ASN A 255 0.47 -24.41 -1.70
CA ASN A 255 1.33 -23.29 -2.12
C ASN A 255 1.15 -22.04 -1.26
N ASP A 256 0.47 -22.14 -0.14
CA ASP A 256 0.19 -21.04 0.76
C ASP A 256 1.44 -20.33 1.24
N ARG A 257 1.32 -19.02 1.38
CA ARG A 257 2.33 -18.18 2.04
C ARG A 257 1.72 -17.47 3.23
N LYS A 258 2.50 -17.43 4.33
CA LYS A 258 2.03 -16.91 5.62
C LYS A 258 3.08 -16.02 6.24
N GLU A 259 2.62 -14.98 6.91
CA GLU A 259 3.44 -14.09 7.73
C GLU A 259 2.80 -13.94 9.10
N THR A 260 3.61 -14.06 10.15
CA THR A 260 3.25 -13.68 11.52
C THR A 260 4.31 -12.72 12.02
N GLY A 261 3.90 -11.57 12.53
CA GLY A 261 4.82 -10.53 12.98
C GLY A 261 4.40 -9.86 14.28
N GLY A 262 5.39 -9.36 15.01
CA GLY A 262 5.20 -8.50 16.18
C GLY A 262 6.19 -7.34 16.16
N VAL A 263 5.81 -6.19 16.66
CA VAL A 263 6.63 -4.98 16.69
C VAL A 263 6.47 -4.22 18.00
N VAL A 264 7.54 -3.59 18.42
CA VAL A 264 7.56 -2.58 19.48
C VAL A 264 8.04 -1.27 18.86
N ASN A 265 7.25 -0.22 19.01
CA ASN A 265 7.54 1.12 18.52
C ASN A 265 7.73 2.08 19.68
N TYR A 266 8.82 2.85 19.67
CA TYR A 266 9.03 3.96 20.57
C TYR A 266 9.03 5.28 19.78
N TYR A 267 8.01 6.10 19.99
CA TYR A 267 7.80 7.36 19.30
C TYR A 267 8.37 8.53 20.11
N LEU A 268 9.33 9.23 19.54
CA LEU A 268 9.84 10.49 20.09
C LEU A 268 9.03 11.68 19.55
N SER A 269 8.65 11.63 18.26
CA SER A 269 7.78 12.62 17.60
C SER A 269 6.85 11.92 16.61
N LYS A 270 5.86 11.17 17.11
CA LYS A 270 4.94 10.36 16.30
C LYS A 270 5.73 9.59 15.22
N HIS A 271 5.22 9.58 13.97
CA HIS A 271 5.93 8.94 12.86
C HIS A 271 7.18 9.72 12.35
N ASN A 272 7.39 10.98 12.77
CA ASN A 272 8.53 11.76 12.29
C ASN A 272 9.86 11.29 12.89
N LEU A 273 9.84 10.88 14.16
CA LEU A 273 11.02 10.32 14.81
C LEU A 273 10.60 9.13 15.68
N LYS A 274 11.01 7.94 15.28
CA LYS A 274 10.67 6.69 15.98
C LYS A 274 11.78 5.67 15.91
N LEU A 275 11.82 4.81 16.92
CA LEU A 275 12.59 3.58 16.98
C LEU A 275 11.62 2.42 16.85
N GLN A 276 11.95 1.44 16.03
CA GLN A 276 11.13 0.23 15.80
C GLN A 276 11.99 -1.00 15.96
N ALA A 277 11.45 -2.00 16.65
CA ALA A 277 12.01 -3.35 16.68
C ALA A 277 10.91 -4.33 16.26
N ASP A 278 11.01 -4.92 15.08
CA ASP A 278 10.05 -5.89 14.58
C ASP A 278 10.67 -7.26 14.39
N PHE A 279 9.88 -8.27 14.68
CA PHE A 279 10.15 -9.66 14.38
C PHE A 279 9.05 -10.18 13.47
N ARG A 280 9.45 -10.90 12.42
CA ARG A 280 8.51 -11.61 11.56
C ARG A 280 8.98 -13.03 11.23
N ARG A 281 8.03 -13.91 11.07
CA ARG A 281 8.18 -15.26 10.55
C ARG A 281 7.39 -15.37 9.25
N LEU A 282 8.10 -15.74 8.19
CA LEU A 282 7.57 -15.99 6.86
C LEU A 282 7.60 -17.50 6.61
N GLU A 283 6.52 -18.05 6.07
CA GLU A 283 6.39 -19.44 5.66
C GLU A 283 5.95 -19.51 4.20
N ASP A 284 6.64 -20.32 3.42
CA ASP A 284 6.34 -20.62 2.02
C ASP A 284 6.13 -22.14 1.92
N ASP A 285 4.87 -22.59 1.86
CA ASP A 285 4.53 -24.00 1.88
C ASP A 285 5.00 -24.70 0.60
N SER A 286 5.00 -23.99 -0.57
CA SER A 286 5.46 -24.55 -1.85
C SER A 286 6.95 -24.94 -1.86
N ARG A 287 7.75 -24.20 -1.09
CA ARG A 287 9.20 -24.43 -0.95
C ARG A 287 9.56 -25.14 0.35
N ASN A 288 8.60 -25.42 1.20
CA ASN A 288 8.82 -25.89 2.58
C ASN A 288 9.84 -25.01 3.33
N GLN A 289 9.77 -23.71 3.14
CA GLN A 289 10.75 -22.76 3.66
C GLN A 289 10.14 -21.91 4.77
N LYS A 290 10.91 -21.75 5.86
CA LYS A 290 10.56 -20.89 7.00
C LYS A 290 11.70 -19.93 7.26
N THR A 291 11.42 -18.64 7.17
CA THR A 291 12.37 -17.56 7.40
C THR A 291 11.97 -16.76 8.63
N LYS A 292 12.92 -16.43 9.48
CA LYS A 292 12.73 -15.55 10.64
C LYS A 292 13.61 -14.33 10.46
N GLU A 293 13.03 -13.16 10.67
CA GLU A 293 13.73 -11.88 10.55
C GLU A 293 13.50 -11.06 11.81
N LEU A 294 14.57 -10.48 12.33
CA LEU A 294 14.53 -9.44 13.37
C LEU A 294 15.12 -8.17 12.76
N ARG A 295 14.40 -7.08 12.88
CA ARG A 295 14.83 -5.78 12.37
C ARG A 295 14.75 -4.73 13.46
N ILE A 296 15.77 -3.88 13.51
CA ILE A 296 15.79 -2.69 14.36
C ILE A 296 16.00 -1.49 13.43
N GLN A 297 15.11 -0.52 13.50
CA GLN A 297 15.11 0.65 12.63
C GLN A 297 14.99 1.93 13.42
N THR A 298 15.74 2.94 13.00
CA THR A 298 15.51 4.35 13.35
C THR A 298 14.94 5.06 12.14
N GLN A 299 13.87 5.79 12.33
CA GLN A 299 13.25 6.63 11.30
C GLN A 299 13.33 8.10 11.69
N VAL A 300 13.68 8.93 10.71
CA VAL A 300 13.67 10.40 10.82
C VAL A 300 12.97 10.98 9.60
N VAL A 301 12.02 11.89 9.82
CA VAL A 301 11.30 12.66 8.78
C VAL A 301 11.33 14.13 9.21
N PHE A 302 11.78 15.01 8.33
CA PHE A 302 11.94 16.44 8.58
C PHE A 302 11.42 17.28 7.41
#